data_34d89d50a979bcabbf81cfdc47ea0350
#
_entry.id   34d89d50a979bcabbf81cfdc47ea0350
#
_cell.length_a   1.000
_cell.length_b   1.000
_cell.length_c   1.000
_cell.angle_alpha   90.00
_cell.angle_beta   90.00
_cell.angle_gamma   90.00
#
_symmetry.space_group_name_H-M   'P 1'
#
loop_
_entity.id
_entity.type
_entity.pdbx_description
1 polymer ?
#
loop_
_entity_poly.entity_id
_entity_poly.type
_entity_poly.pdbx_seq_one_letter_code
_entity_poly.pdbx_strand_id
1 'polypeptide(L)'
;MKKIKALTQHKVFTLICLYVVLVIIFTVWAALRGTTFLRITVFRNILNSLVVTSFLTIGAGCLLIGGYMDLAQSAIGCFGSMVLATSIASWNMPWYLGILLALVLCAIFGAINAYMVTRLHFPAFIGTLAMASIVRGLMYLFSSLGHDGVAANINFDNKVTEFIGTGSIAGIPFGVIVMAIFFVIFGLLMSKSAFGMKVTLMGGNPTAATLAGINANRITMMLFILSAVMGGVAGIFNCARLSQGNLIALQTNQFTGLTAAILGGISFGGGVGGMGGAFIGLLILNTFQIGMSLVGVNPFWVNVFTGLLLLLALALDFISMQRKAKTLAN
;
A
#
# COMPACT_ATOMS: atom_id res chain seq x y z
N MET A 1 10.72 -16.27 -23.41
CA MET A 1 9.81 -16.56 -22.28
C MET A 1 10.42 -17.44 -21.18
N LYS A 2 11.09 -18.59 -21.47
CA LYS A 2 11.71 -19.47 -20.44
C LYS A 2 12.78 -18.76 -19.58
N LYS A 3 13.68 -17.95 -20.15
CA LYS A 3 14.74 -17.22 -19.41
C LYS A 3 14.18 -16.15 -18.45
N ILE A 4 13.07 -15.48 -18.81
CA ILE A 4 12.44 -14.47 -17.95
C ILE A 4 11.72 -15.13 -16.76
N LYS A 5 11.08 -16.31 -16.99
CA LYS A 5 10.51 -17.12 -15.89
C LYS A 5 11.57 -17.60 -14.91
N ALA A 6 12.75 -18.02 -15.40
CA ALA A 6 13.85 -18.43 -14.52
C ALA A 6 14.40 -17.30 -13.65
N LEU A 7 14.53 -16.07 -14.22
CA LEU A 7 14.98 -14.89 -13.48
C LEU A 7 13.98 -14.43 -12.40
N THR A 8 12.67 -14.52 -12.68
CA THR A 8 11.64 -14.19 -11.68
C THR A 8 11.54 -15.25 -10.58
N GLN A 9 11.73 -16.53 -10.91
CA GLN A 9 11.80 -17.61 -9.91
C GLN A 9 13.01 -17.42 -8.98
N HIS A 10 14.18 -17.03 -9.47
CA HIS A 10 15.35 -16.73 -8.64
C HIS A 10 15.12 -15.54 -7.70
N LYS A 11 14.45 -14.46 -8.15
CA LYS A 11 14.17 -13.29 -7.30
C LYS A 11 13.20 -13.61 -6.17
N VAL A 12 12.10 -14.30 -6.46
CA VAL A 12 11.12 -14.71 -5.44
C VAL A 12 11.77 -15.66 -4.42
N PHE A 13 12.57 -16.61 -4.87
CA PHE A 13 13.31 -17.50 -4.00
C PHE A 13 14.26 -16.74 -3.07
N THR A 14 15.02 -15.77 -3.59
CA THR A 14 15.91 -14.91 -2.79
C THR A 14 15.15 -14.15 -1.71
N LEU A 15 13.96 -13.61 -2.05
CA LEU A 15 13.12 -12.91 -1.08
C LEU A 15 12.58 -13.85 0.01
N ILE A 16 12.20 -15.08 -0.35
CA ILE A 16 11.78 -16.09 0.62
C ILE A 16 12.95 -16.46 1.55
N CYS A 17 14.15 -16.67 1.02
CA CYS A 17 15.33 -16.92 1.84
C CYS A 17 15.61 -15.75 2.80
N LEU A 18 15.53 -14.51 2.31
CA LEU A 18 15.69 -13.31 3.15
C LEU A 18 14.64 -13.27 4.27
N TYR A 19 13.38 -13.60 3.96
CA TYR A 19 12.31 -13.66 4.95
C TYR A 19 12.58 -14.71 6.03
N VAL A 20 13.02 -15.92 5.64
CA VAL A 20 13.37 -16.98 6.59
C VAL A 20 14.52 -16.56 7.49
N VAL A 21 15.57 -15.95 6.93
CA VAL A 21 16.69 -15.40 7.72
C VAL A 21 16.19 -14.36 8.73
N LEU A 22 15.31 -13.47 8.30
CA LEU A 22 14.72 -12.45 9.18
C LEU A 22 13.96 -13.08 10.36
N VAL A 23 13.14 -14.10 10.09
CA VAL A 23 12.40 -14.84 11.12
C VAL A 23 13.34 -15.52 12.10
N ILE A 24 14.44 -16.13 11.63
CA ILE A 24 15.47 -16.75 12.47
C ILE A 24 16.13 -15.69 13.36
N ILE A 25 16.53 -14.54 12.81
CA ILE A 25 17.15 -13.44 13.56
C ILE A 25 16.23 -13.00 14.70
N PHE A 26 14.96 -12.72 14.42
CA PHE A 26 14.02 -12.28 15.47
C PHE A 26 13.68 -13.39 16.46
N THR A 27 13.68 -14.64 16.05
CA THR A 27 13.47 -15.77 16.96
C THR A 27 14.61 -15.87 17.97
N VAL A 28 15.86 -15.78 17.51
CA VAL A 28 17.03 -15.81 18.38
C VAL A 28 17.10 -14.56 19.27
N TRP A 29 16.85 -13.38 18.72
CA TRP A 29 16.88 -12.12 19.46
C TRP A 29 15.79 -12.06 20.53
N ALA A 30 14.56 -12.48 20.21
CA ALA A 30 13.47 -12.57 21.16
C ALA A 30 13.78 -13.54 22.31
N ALA A 31 14.37 -14.72 22.00
CA ALA A 31 14.81 -15.66 23.01
C ALA A 31 15.85 -15.07 23.97
N LEU A 32 16.83 -14.31 23.46
CA LEU A 32 17.83 -13.59 24.27
C LEU A 32 17.21 -12.52 25.19
N ARG A 33 16.03 -11.99 24.82
CA ARG A 33 15.25 -11.01 25.59
C ARG A 33 14.20 -11.64 26.52
N GLY A 34 14.18 -12.97 26.62
CA GLY A 34 13.20 -13.69 27.45
C GLY A 34 11.78 -13.69 26.89
N THR A 35 11.62 -13.34 25.58
CA THR A 35 10.34 -13.38 24.85
C THR A 35 10.36 -14.46 23.78
N THR A 36 9.18 -14.84 23.28
CA THR A 36 9.07 -15.88 22.24
C THR A 36 8.46 -15.28 20.99
N PHE A 37 9.22 -15.27 19.88
CA PHE A 37 8.76 -14.78 18.58
C PHE A 37 7.77 -15.77 17.94
N LEU A 38 8.06 -17.08 17.99
CA LEU A 38 7.22 -18.12 17.38
C LEU A 38 6.00 -18.45 18.26
N ARG A 39 5.15 -17.46 18.54
CA ARG A 39 3.83 -17.62 19.17
C ARG A 39 2.74 -17.35 18.14
N ILE A 40 1.63 -18.08 18.24
CA ILE A 40 0.45 -17.88 17.37
C ILE A 40 -0.07 -16.43 17.45
N THR A 41 0.05 -15.80 18.64
CA THR A 41 -0.35 -14.40 18.85
C THR A 41 0.52 -13.42 18.06
N VAL A 42 1.83 -13.64 18.00
CA VAL A 42 2.75 -12.79 17.21
C VAL A 42 2.43 -12.93 15.71
N PHE A 43 2.21 -14.16 15.25
CA PHE A 43 1.84 -14.42 13.87
C PHE A 43 0.49 -13.78 13.51
N ARG A 44 -0.48 -13.86 14.41
CA ARG A 44 -1.78 -13.20 14.26
C ARG A 44 -1.65 -11.68 14.21
N ASN A 45 -0.77 -11.10 15.02
CA ASN A 45 -0.49 -9.67 15.01
C ASN A 45 0.17 -9.23 13.69
N ILE A 46 1.12 -10.03 13.17
CA ILE A 46 1.71 -9.79 11.84
C ILE A 46 0.61 -9.79 10.78
N LEU A 47 -0.22 -10.82 10.72
CA LEU A 47 -1.30 -10.91 9.74
C LEU A 47 -2.26 -9.73 9.83
N ASN A 48 -2.66 -9.32 11.03
CA ASN A 48 -3.55 -8.18 11.23
C ASN A 48 -2.93 -6.84 10.81
N SER A 49 -1.63 -6.65 11.04
CA SER A 49 -0.93 -5.43 10.62
C SER A 49 -0.76 -5.37 9.10
N LEU A 50 -0.67 -6.53 8.44
CA LEU A 50 -0.58 -6.62 6.98
C LEU A 50 -1.83 -6.10 6.28
N VAL A 51 -3.02 -6.20 6.88
CA VAL A 51 -4.30 -5.88 6.22
C VAL A 51 -4.29 -4.46 5.67
N VAL A 52 -4.03 -3.48 6.49
CA VAL A 52 -4.05 -2.06 6.10
C VAL A 52 -2.94 -1.74 5.09
N THR A 53 -1.73 -2.19 5.40
CA THR A 53 -0.55 -1.93 4.54
C THR A 53 -0.60 -2.67 3.21
N SER A 54 -1.35 -3.77 3.14
CA SER A 54 -1.53 -4.56 1.93
C SER A 54 -2.23 -3.79 0.81
N PHE A 55 -3.30 -3.08 1.13
CA PHE A 55 -4.03 -2.28 0.14
C PHE A 55 -3.17 -1.11 -0.35
N LEU A 56 -2.40 -0.47 0.55
CA LEU A 56 -1.43 0.53 0.14
C LEU A 56 -0.35 -0.07 -0.78
N THR A 57 0.14 -1.27 -0.48
CA THR A 57 1.13 -1.97 -1.32
C THR A 57 0.58 -2.36 -2.69
N ILE A 58 -0.68 -2.80 -2.78
CA ILE A 58 -1.33 -3.13 -4.05
C ILE A 58 -1.45 -1.88 -4.93
N GLY A 59 -1.97 -0.78 -4.38
CA GLY A 59 -2.11 0.47 -5.11
C GLY A 59 -0.78 1.04 -5.58
N ALA A 60 0.18 1.17 -4.66
CA ALA A 60 1.53 1.64 -4.96
C ALA A 60 2.26 0.72 -5.95
N GLY A 61 2.13 -0.60 -5.80
CA GLY A 61 2.78 -1.57 -6.68
C GLY A 61 2.25 -1.53 -8.10
N CYS A 62 0.93 -1.46 -8.30
CA CYS A 62 0.33 -1.31 -9.64
C CYS A 62 0.82 -0.02 -10.31
N LEU A 63 0.85 1.08 -9.56
CA LEU A 63 1.27 2.38 -10.07
C LEU A 63 2.76 2.41 -10.41
N LEU A 64 3.62 1.83 -9.54
CA LEU A 64 5.06 1.69 -9.79
C LEU A 64 5.36 0.86 -11.04
N ILE A 65 4.66 -0.27 -11.26
CA ILE A 65 4.83 -1.06 -12.49
C ILE A 65 4.52 -0.18 -13.71
N GLY A 66 3.55 0.75 -13.60
CA GLY A 66 3.24 1.73 -14.64
C GLY A 66 4.26 2.87 -14.78
N GLY A 67 5.30 2.93 -13.93
CA GLY A 67 6.32 3.98 -13.97
C GLY A 67 5.93 5.26 -13.24
N TYR A 68 4.93 5.22 -12.37
CA TYR A 68 4.47 6.37 -11.58
C TYR A 68 4.48 6.09 -10.10
N MET A 69 4.43 7.15 -9.29
CA MET A 69 4.39 7.11 -7.85
C MET A 69 3.29 8.05 -7.33
N ASP A 70 2.56 7.61 -6.32
CA ASP A 70 1.50 8.39 -5.66
C ASP A 70 1.80 8.54 -4.17
N LEU A 71 2.10 9.76 -3.74
CA LEU A 71 2.32 10.08 -2.34
C LEU A 71 1.05 10.56 -1.62
N ALA A 72 -0.07 10.73 -2.33
CA ALA A 72 -1.34 11.12 -1.74
C ALA A 72 -2.12 9.91 -1.18
N GLN A 73 -1.77 8.68 -1.56
CA GLN A 73 -2.52 7.46 -1.28
C GLN A 73 -2.89 7.31 0.21
N SER A 74 -1.95 7.50 1.12
CA SER A 74 -2.21 7.38 2.56
C SER A 74 -3.07 8.52 3.11
N ALA A 75 -2.87 9.75 2.62
CA ALA A 75 -3.68 10.89 3.00
C ALA A 75 -5.14 10.73 2.52
N ILE A 76 -5.32 10.24 1.29
CA ILE A 76 -6.64 9.86 0.74
C ILE A 76 -7.29 8.77 1.58
N GLY A 77 -6.51 7.77 2.03
CA GLY A 77 -6.99 6.73 2.94
C GLY A 77 -7.44 7.29 4.30
N CYS A 78 -6.68 8.21 4.90
CA CYS A 78 -7.09 8.89 6.13
C CYS A 78 -8.40 9.67 5.93
N PHE A 79 -8.52 10.39 4.82
CA PHE A 79 -9.75 11.10 4.48
C PHE A 79 -10.94 10.14 4.34
N GLY A 80 -10.77 9.02 3.60
CA GLY A 80 -11.79 7.99 3.46
C GLY A 80 -12.23 7.38 4.80
N SER A 81 -11.28 7.16 5.72
CA SER A 81 -11.54 6.72 7.10
C SER A 81 -12.41 7.74 7.86
N MET A 82 -12.10 9.03 7.74
CA MET A 82 -12.86 10.11 8.36
C MET A 82 -14.26 10.23 7.78
N VAL A 83 -14.41 10.15 6.47
CA VAL A 83 -15.71 10.15 5.78
C VAL A 83 -16.60 9.01 6.28
N LEU A 84 -16.06 7.79 6.39
CA LEU A 84 -16.81 6.66 6.93
C LEU A 84 -17.28 6.89 8.36
N ALA A 85 -16.38 7.33 9.24
CA ALA A 85 -16.70 7.59 10.63
C ALA A 85 -17.77 8.68 10.78
N THR A 86 -17.63 9.80 10.09
CA THR A 86 -18.61 10.90 10.10
C THR A 86 -19.97 10.47 9.55
N SER A 87 -19.97 9.69 8.47
CA SER A 87 -21.21 9.18 7.85
C SER A 87 -22.01 8.34 8.85
N ILE A 88 -21.36 7.51 9.65
CA ILE A 88 -22.02 6.65 10.62
C ILE A 88 -22.37 7.44 11.90
N ALA A 89 -21.41 8.16 12.47
CA ALA A 89 -21.57 8.82 13.77
C ALA A 89 -22.46 10.07 13.71
N SER A 90 -22.23 10.96 12.74
CA SER A 90 -22.88 12.26 12.70
C SER A 90 -24.12 12.28 11.80
N TRP A 91 -24.09 11.53 10.70
CA TRP A 91 -25.19 11.52 9.74
C TRP A 91 -26.13 10.35 9.89
N ASN A 92 -25.88 9.42 10.82
CA ASN A 92 -26.65 8.19 11.02
C ASN A 92 -26.87 7.40 9.72
N MET A 93 -25.91 7.46 8.81
CA MET A 93 -25.98 6.81 7.52
C MET A 93 -25.71 5.31 7.66
N PRO A 94 -26.39 4.45 6.91
CA PRO A 94 -26.06 3.02 6.87
C PRO A 94 -24.59 2.81 6.48
N TRP A 95 -23.91 1.89 7.16
CA TRP A 95 -22.47 1.61 7.01
C TRP A 95 -22.05 1.38 5.54
N TYR A 96 -22.86 0.69 4.74
CA TYR A 96 -22.56 0.41 3.33
C TYR A 96 -22.61 1.66 2.45
N LEU A 97 -23.49 2.62 2.74
CA LEU A 97 -23.50 3.92 2.07
C LEU A 97 -22.31 4.78 2.49
N GLY A 98 -21.90 4.71 3.77
CA GLY A 98 -20.70 5.38 4.26
C GLY A 98 -19.43 4.86 3.56
N ILE A 99 -19.32 3.52 3.40
CA ILE A 99 -18.21 2.90 2.64
C ILE A 99 -18.23 3.36 1.18
N LEU A 100 -19.39 3.31 0.52
CA LEU A 100 -19.53 3.72 -0.87
C LEU A 100 -19.14 5.18 -1.06
N LEU A 101 -19.63 6.08 -0.19
CA LEU A 101 -19.31 7.51 -0.22
C LEU A 101 -17.80 7.74 -0.05
N ALA A 102 -17.18 7.07 0.92
CA ALA A 102 -15.74 7.16 1.16
C ALA A 102 -14.93 6.74 -0.08
N LEU A 103 -15.28 5.61 -0.70
CA LEU A 103 -14.59 5.12 -1.90
C LEU A 103 -14.79 6.03 -3.11
N VAL A 104 -16.00 6.56 -3.30
CA VAL A 104 -16.27 7.52 -4.40
C VAL A 104 -15.45 8.79 -4.24
N LEU A 105 -15.38 9.36 -3.02
CA LEU A 105 -14.58 10.55 -2.77
C LEU A 105 -13.07 10.27 -2.95
N CYS A 106 -12.58 9.11 -2.50
CA CYS A 106 -11.21 8.68 -2.77
C CYS A 106 -10.93 8.56 -4.28
N ALA A 107 -11.86 7.97 -5.05
CA ALA A 107 -11.74 7.86 -6.50
C ALA A 107 -11.69 9.24 -7.19
N ILE A 108 -12.44 10.22 -6.71
CA ILE A 108 -12.40 11.60 -7.21
C ILE A 108 -11.01 12.21 -7.01
N PHE A 109 -10.39 12.07 -5.84
CA PHE A 109 -9.01 12.54 -5.63
C PHE A 109 -8.01 11.81 -6.53
N GLY A 110 -8.20 10.50 -6.74
CA GLY A 110 -7.41 9.73 -7.70
C GLY A 110 -7.57 10.24 -9.13
N ALA A 111 -8.79 10.60 -9.54
CA ALA A 111 -9.06 11.18 -10.86
C ALA A 111 -8.43 12.58 -11.01
N ILE A 112 -8.43 13.41 -9.96
CA ILE A 112 -7.76 14.71 -9.95
C ILE A 112 -6.24 14.52 -10.08
N ASN A 113 -5.62 13.60 -9.33
CA ASN A 113 -4.20 13.26 -9.46
C ASN A 113 -3.88 12.81 -10.89
N ALA A 114 -4.70 11.92 -11.43
CA ALA A 114 -4.56 11.44 -12.81
C ALA A 114 -4.63 12.59 -13.83
N TYR A 115 -5.58 13.50 -13.66
CA TYR A 115 -5.73 14.68 -14.54
C TYR A 115 -4.50 15.57 -14.49
N MET A 116 -3.97 15.86 -13.28
CA MET A 116 -2.75 16.66 -13.12
C MET A 116 -1.56 16.06 -13.86
N VAL A 117 -1.40 14.74 -13.77
CA VAL A 117 -0.27 14.04 -14.40
C VAL A 117 -0.47 13.90 -15.91
N THR A 118 -1.68 13.52 -16.38
CA THR A 118 -1.91 13.15 -17.79
C THR A 118 -2.25 14.34 -18.68
N ARG A 119 -2.85 15.39 -18.14
CA ARG A 119 -3.32 16.56 -18.91
C ARG A 119 -2.50 17.81 -18.63
N LEU A 120 -2.17 18.08 -17.37
CA LEU A 120 -1.34 19.23 -17.01
C LEU A 120 0.16 18.90 -17.03
N HIS A 121 0.52 17.63 -17.24
CA HIS A 121 1.91 17.14 -17.34
C HIS A 121 2.74 17.45 -16.09
N PHE A 122 2.10 17.53 -14.90
CA PHE A 122 2.82 17.70 -13.66
C PHE A 122 3.63 16.44 -13.35
N PRO A 123 4.87 16.58 -12.84
CA PRO A 123 5.59 15.44 -12.28
C PRO A 123 4.73 14.77 -11.20
N ALA A 124 4.48 13.46 -11.33
CA ALA A 124 3.58 12.72 -10.45
C ALA A 124 3.93 12.90 -8.97
N PHE A 125 5.22 12.85 -8.64
CA PHE A 125 5.72 13.06 -7.29
C PHE A 125 5.28 14.41 -6.70
N ILE A 126 5.47 15.53 -7.45
CA ILE A 126 5.14 16.88 -6.97
C ILE A 126 3.62 17.05 -6.85
N GLY A 127 2.88 16.63 -7.88
CA GLY A 127 1.42 16.73 -7.90
C GLY A 127 0.76 15.97 -6.75
N THR A 128 1.16 14.73 -6.52
CA THR A 128 0.59 13.90 -5.46
C THR A 128 1.02 14.34 -4.06
N LEU A 129 2.22 14.89 -3.88
CA LEU A 129 2.65 15.47 -2.61
C LEU A 129 1.82 16.71 -2.25
N ALA A 130 1.56 17.60 -3.22
CA ALA A 130 0.67 18.74 -3.04
C ALA A 130 -0.77 18.28 -2.71
N MET A 131 -1.28 17.28 -3.45
CA MET A 131 -2.59 16.69 -3.18
C MET A 131 -2.67 16.08 -1.79
N ALA A 132 -1.63 15.40 -1.32
CA ALA A 132 -1.59 14.86 0.04
C ALA A 132 -1.80 15.95 1.10
N SER A 133 -1.21 17.13 0.90
CA SER A 133 -1.38 18.27 1.80
C SER A 133 -2.80 18.85 1.74
N ILE A 134 -3.36 18.98 0.53
CA ILE A 134 -4.75 19.44 0.32
C ILE A 134 -5.73 18.47 1.01
N VAL A 135 -5.60 17.17 0.76
CA VAL A 135 -6.50 16.15 1.32
C VAL A 135 -6.41 16.10 2.84
N ARG A 136 -5.21 16.27 3.43
CA ARG A 136 -5.07 16.42 4.88
C ARG A 136 -5.81 17.62 5.42
N GLY A 137 -5.67 18.77 4.78
CA GLY A 137 -6.42 19.99 5.14
C GLY A 137 -7.94 19.77 5.08
N LEU A 138 -8.43 19.18 3.99
CA LEU A 138 -9.85 18.83 3.83
C LEU A 138 -10.33 17.84 4.88
N MET A 139 -9.50 16.86 5.26
CA MET A 139 -9.80 15.89 6.32
C MET A 139 -10.00 16.59 7.67
N TYR A 140 -9.15 17.54 8.04
CA TYR A 140 -9.31 18.34 9.27
C TYR A 140 -10.57 19.19 9.23
N LEU A 141 -10.83 19.88 8.12
CA LEU A 141 -12.08 20.64 7.93
C LEU A 141 -13.31 19.75 8.02
N PHE A 142 -13.28 18.57 7.37
CA PHE A 142 -14.39 17.64 7.38
C PHE A 142 -14.67 17.08 8.80
N SER A 143 -13.61 16.77 9.56
CA SER A 143 -13.72 16.34 10.95
C SER A 143 -14.31 17.43 11.86
N SER A 144 -14.00 18.70 11.60
CA SER A 144 -14.49 19.81 12.43
C SER A 144 -15.99 20.10 12.26
N LEU A 145 -16.60 19.71 11.15
CA LEU A 145 -18.03 19.90 10.88
C LEU A 145 -18.94 19.19 11.88
N GLY A 146 -18.47 18.15 12.54
CA GLY A 146 -19.21 17.41 13.56
C GLY A 146 -18.83 17.73 15.01
N HIS A 147 -17.93 18.72 15.26
CA HIS A 147 -17.32 18.96 16.56
C HIS A 147 -17.08 20.46 16.83
N ASP A 148 -18.11 21.30 16.69
CA ASP A 148 -18.07 22.73 17.03
C ASP A 148 -16.86 23.50 16.46
N GLY A 149 -16.43 23.14 15.25
CA GLY A 149 -15.31 23.76 14.58
C GLY A 149 -13.92 23.26 14.98
N VAL A 150 -13.82 22.27 15.89
CA VAL A 150 -12.54 21.68 16.33
C VAL A 150 -12.33 20.34 15.64
N ALA A 151 -11.19 20.17 14.99
CA ALA A 151 -10.84 18.88 14.39
C ALA A 151 -10.54 17.82 15.47
N ALA A 152 -11.30 16.74 15.46
CA ALA A 152 -11.19 15.65 16.43
C ALA A 152 -11.30 14.28 15.75
N ASN A 153 -10.83 13.25 16.44
CA ASN A 153 -11.10 11.87 16.05
C ASN A 153 -12.58 11.54 16.29
N ILE A 154 -13.21 10.87 15.33
CA ILE A 154 -14.64 10.55 15.39
C ILE A 154 -14.81 9.09 15.74
N ASN A 155 -15.33 8.81 16.94
CA ASN A 155 -15.69 7.45 17.38
C ASN A 155 -17.09 7.12 16.88
N PHE A 156 -17.32 5.86 16.58
CA PHE A 156 -18.64 5.33 16.24
C PHE A 156 -18.77 3.88 16.71
N ASP A 157 -20.01 3.44 16.88
CA ASP A 157 -20.33 2.05 17.22
C ASP A 157 -21.22 1.46 16.11
N ASN A 158 -20.71 0.42 15.45
CA ASN A 158 -21.47 -0.31 14.44
C ASN A 158 -20.96 -1.76 14.36
N LYS A 159 -21.80 -2.72 14.71
CA LYS A 159 -21.44 -4.15 14.76
C LYS A 159 -20.88 -4.72 13.45
N VAL A 160 -21.34 -4.22 12.30
CA VAL A 160 -20.88 -4.73 11.00
C VAL A 160 -19.49 -4.21 10.68
N THR A 161 -19.23 -2.93 10.92
CA THR A 161 -17.90 -2.36 10.72
C THR A 161 -16.91 -2.93 11.74
N GLU A 162 -17.32 -3.17 12.98
CA GLU A 162 -16.52 -3.88 13.97
C GLU A 162 -16.13 -5.28 13.48
N PHE A 163 -17.10 -6.03 12.91
CA PHE A 163 -16.79 -7.34 12.31
C PHE A 163 -15.81 -7.22 11.13
N ILE A 164 -15.94 -6.20 10.28
CA ILE A 164 -14.99 -5.94 9.18
C ILE A 164 -13.57 -5.71 9.71
N GLY A 165 -13.43 -4.99 10.81
CA GLY A 165 -12.14 -4.61 11.39
C GLY A 165 -11.48 -5.68 12.25
N THR A 166 -12.26 -6.36 13.09
CA THR A 166 -11.77 -7.27 14.14
C THR A 166 -12.38 -8.67 14.09
N GLY A 167 -13.44 -8.87 13.30
CA GLY A 167 -14.12 -10.16 13.16
C GLY A 167 -13.23 -11.25 12.58
N SER A 168 -13.61 -12.49 12.82
CA SER A 168 -12.91 -13.66 12.29
C SER A 168 -13.89 -14.71 11.76
N ILE A 169 -13.50 -15.39 10.67
CA ILE A 169 -14.21 -16.53 10.10
C ILE A 169 -13.31 -17.74 10.24
N ALA A 170 -13.81 -18.79 10.91
CA ALA A 170 -13.04 -20.02 11.19
C ALA A 170 -11.66 -19.76 11.85
N GLY A 171 -11.57 -18.73 12.71
CA GLY A 171 -10.33 -18.36 13.40
C GLY A 171 -9.36 -17.49 12.58
N ILE A 172 -9.65 -17.22 11.31
CA ILE A 172 -8.87 -16.33 10.45
C ILE A 172 -9.50 -14.94 10.48
N PRO A 173 -8.75 -13.85 10.77
CA PRO A 173 -9.29 -12.49 10.74
C PRO A 173 -9.90 -12.16 9.38
N PHE A 174 -11.09 -11.56 9.37
CA PHE A 174 -11.81 -11.23 8.13
C PHE A 174 -10.96 -10.39 7.17
N GLY A 175 -10.27 -9.38 7.69
CA GLY A 175 -9.39 -8.52 6.89
C GLY A 175 -8.28 -9.31 6.16
N VAL A 176 -7.74 -10.38 6.78
CA VAL A 176 -6.71 -11.22 6.14
C VAL A 176 -7.29 -12.00 4.96
N ILE A 177 -8.54 -12.47 5.07
CA ILE A 177 -9.22 -13.16 3.96
C ILE A 177 -9.40 -12.18 2.79
N VAL A 178 -9.89 -10.97 3.07
CA VAL A 178 -10.08 -9.94 2.03
C VAL A 178 -8.75 -9.53 1.41
N MET A 179 -7.72 -9.31 2.21
CA MET A 179 -6.36 -9.03 1.75
C MET A 179 -5.86 -10.11 0.77
N ALA A 180 -5.99 -11.38 1.13
CA ALA A 180 -5.54 -12.50 0.28
C ALA A 180 -6.29 -12.53 -1.05
N ILE A 181 -7.62 -12.33 -1.03
CA ILE A 181 -8.44 -12.23 -2.24
C ILE A 181 -7.95 -11.10 -3.14
N PHE A 182 -7.70 -9.91 -2.59
CA PHE A 182 -7.20 -8.77 -3.37
C PHE A 182 -5.81 -9.04 -3.96
N PHE A 183 -4.87 -9.61 -3.21
CA PHE A 183 -3.57 -9.98 -3.76
C PHE A 183 -3.67 -10.98 -4.90
N VAL A 184 -4.58 -11.97 -4.81
CA VAL A 184 -4.83 -12.93 -5.90
C VAL A 184 -5.43 -12.22 -7.10
N ILE A 185 -6.47 -11.40 -6.91
CA ILE A 185 -7.13 -10.65 -8.00
C ILE A 185 -6.12 -9.76 -8.72
N PHE A 186 -5.40 -8.91 -7.98
CA PHE A 186 -4.43 -7.98 -8.56
C PHE A 186 -3.18 -8.70 -9.08
N GLY A 187 -2.79 -9.82 -8.48
CA GLY A 187 -1.77 -10.71 -9.00
C GLY A 187 -2.12 -11.26 -10.37
N LEU A 188 -3.34 -11.77 -10.53
CA LEU A 188 -3.85 -12.27 -11.82
C LEU A 188 -4.07 -11.11 -12.81
N LEU A 189 -4.65 -10.01 -12.37
CA LEU A 189 -4.86 -8.82 -13.20
C LEU A 189 -3.54 -8.31 -13.79
N MET A 190 -2.50 -8.16 -12.98
CA MET A 190 -1.22 -7.63 -13.45
C MET A 190 -0.41 -8.64 -14.27
N SER A 191 -0.53 -9.95 -13.98
CA SER A 191 0.29 -10.98 -14.63
C SER A 191 -0.35 -11.63 -15.85
N LYS A 192 -1.68 -11.67 -15.94
CA LYS A 192 -2.40 -12.47 -16.93
C LYS A 192 -3.36 -11.68 -17.82
N SER A 193 -3.74 -10.44 -17.45
CA SER A 193 -4.69 -9.65 -18.24
C SER A 193 -4.00 -8.79 -19.28
N ALA A 194 -4.76 -8.39 -20.30
CA ALA A 194 -4.35 -7.39 -21.29
C ALA A 194 -4.04 -6.03 -20.62
N PHE A 195 -4.74 -5.68 -19.53
CA PHE A 195 -4.48 -4.47 -18.77
C PHE A 195 -3.08 -4.50 -18.15
N GLY A 196 -2.75 -5.55 -17.40
CA GLY A 196 -1.43 -5.68 -16.75
C GLY A 196 -0.27 -5.69 -17.75
N MET A 197 -0.47 -6.34 -18.91
CA MET A 197 0.51 -6.30 -20.00
C MET A 197 0.73 -4.86 -20.52
N LYS A 198 -0.35 -4.11 -20.76
CA LYS A 198 -0.26 -2.70 -21.20
C LYS A 198 0.42 -1.82 -20.14
N VAL A 199 0.12 -2.01 -18.86
CA VAL A 199 0.78 -1.30 -17.73
C VAL A 199 2.29 -1.59 -17.74
N THR A 200 2.68 -2.85 -17.84
CA THR A 200 4.10 -3.26 -17.85
C THR A 200 4.84 -2.71 -19.05
N LEU A 201 4.25 -2.74 -20.26
CA LEU A 201 4.84 -2.17 -21.46
C LEU A 201 5.00 -0.66 -21.36
N MET A 202 3.96 0.04 -20.88
CA MET A 202 3.98 1.48 -20.69
C MET A 202 5.05 1.90 -19.66
N GLY A 203 5.14 1.22 -18.53
CA GLY A 203 6.15 1.52 -17.51
C GLY A 203 7.58 1.24 -17.95
N GLY A 204 7.77 0.22 -18.83
CA GLY A 204 9.10 -0.13 -19.35
C GLY A 204 9.60 0.81 -20.47
N ASN A 205 8.71 1.24 -21.36
CA ASN A 205 9.01 2.20 -22.41
C ASN A 205 7.73 2.91 -22.88
N PRO A 206 7.42 4.09 -22.35
CA PRO A 206 6.20 4.83 -22.70
C PRO A 206 6.09 5.18 -24.18
N THR A 207 7.23 5.50 -24.82
CA THR A 207 7.28 5.85 -26.25
C THR A 207 6.94 4.64 -27.12
N ALA A 208 7.58 3.50 -26.88
CA ALA A 208 7.30 2.27 -27.62
C ALA A 208 5.85 1.78 -27.37
N ALA A 209 5.34 1.92 -26.18
CA ALA A 209 3.95 1.58 -25.83
C ALA A 209 2.95 2.44 -26.66
N THR A 210 3.21 3.74 -26.76
CA THR A 210 2.38 4.66 -27.55
C THR A 210 2.42 4.32 -29.03
N LEU A 211 3.60 4.01 -29.59
CA LEU A 211 3.76 3.56 -30.98
C LEU A 211 3.02 2.23 -31.26
N ALA A 212 2.91 1.37 -30.24
CA ALA A 212 2.13 0.13 -30.31
C ALA A 212 0.61 0.35 -30.12
N GLY A 213 0.13 1.60 -30.11
CA GLY A 213 -1.31 1.94 -29.98
C GLY A 213 -1.84 1.89 -28.55
N ILE A 214 -0.98 1.83 -27.54
CA ILE A 214 -1.41 1.86 -26.14
C ILE A 214 -1.69 3.31 -25.72
N ASN A 215 -2.92 3.60 -25.31
CA ASN A 215 -3.28 4.90 -24.76
C ASN A 215 -2.73 5.05 -23.34
N ALA A 216 -1.51 5.59 -23.22
CA ALA A 216 -0.82 5.78 -21.96
C ALA A 216 -1.64 6.62 -20.96
N ASN A 217 -2.28 7.71 -21.42
CA ASN A 217 -3.08 8.58 -20.55
C ASN A 217 -4.25 7.85 -19.89
N ARG A 218 -4.96 6.99 -20.65
CA ARG A 218 -6.06 6.20 -20.11
C ARG A 218 -5.58 5.21 -19.04
N ILE A 219 -4.46 4.54 -19.29
CA ILE A 219 -3.88 3.58 -18.34
C ILE A 219 -3.40 4.29 -17.08
N THR A 220 -2.68 5.40 -17.23
CA THR A 220 -2.23 6.22 -16.10
C THR A 220 -3.41 6.71 -15.25
N MET A 221 -4.50 7.15 -15.91
CA MET A 221 -5.72 7.56 -15.20
C MET A 221 -6.30 6.43 -14.35
N MET A 222 -6.43 5.23 -14.94
CA MET A 222 -6.92 4.05 -14.21
C MET A 222 -6.02 3.69 -13.02
N LEU A 223 -4.71 3.79 -13.16
CA LEU A 223 -3.75 3.47 -12.11
C LEU A 223 -3.82 4.44 -10.93
N PHE A 224 -3.96 5.76 -11.16
CA PHE A 224 -4.12 6.74 -10.08
C PHE A 224 -5.45 6.58 -9.35
N ILE A 225 -6.55 6.36 -10.08
CA ILE A 225 -7.85 6.07 -9.46
C ILE A 225 -7.77 4.79 -8.63
N LEU A 226 -7.14 3.73 -9.17
CA LEU A 226 -6.92 2.48 -8.45
C LEU A 226 -6.11 2.70 -7.18
N SER A 227 -5.00 3.44 -7.24
CA SER A 227 -4.16 3.78 -6.09
C SER A 227 -4.98 4.47 -4.99
N ALA A 228 -5.76 5.49 -5.36
CA ALA A 228 -6.59 6.24 -4.43
C ALA A 228 -7.70 5.39 -3.79
N VAL A 229 -8.37 4.53 -4.59
CA VAL A 229 -9.39 3.59 -4.09
C VAL A 229 -8.76 2.58 -3.14
N MET A 230 -7.59 2.03 -3.45
CA MET A 230 -6.87 1.14 -2.54
C MET A 230 -6.44 1.85 -1.26
N GLY A 231 -6.05 3.12 -1.34
CA GLY A 231 -5.86 3.98 -0.16
C GLY A 231 -7.13 4.10 0.68
N GLY A 232 -8.28 4.34 0.03
CA GLY A 232 -9.59 4.38 0.67
C GLY A 232 -9.95 3.06 1.36
N VAL A 233 -9.74 1.92 0.72
CA VAL A 233 -9.94 0.59 1.32
C VAL A 233 -9.05 0.40 2.55
N ALA A 234 -7.77 0.78 2.48
CA ALA A 234 -6.88 0.76 3.64
C ALA A 234 -7.42 1.62 4.79
N GLY A 235 -7.92 2.82 4.47
CA GLY A 235 -8.56 3.72 5.43
C GLY A 235 -9.80 3.12 6.08
N ILE A 236 -10.67 2.49 5.31
CA ILE A 236 -11.89 1.82 5.79
C ILE A 236 -11.53 0.68 6.76
N PHE A 237 -10.58 -0.19 6.40
CA PHE A 237 -10.13 -1.27 7.29
C PHE A 237 -9.48 -0.73 8.57
N ASN A 238 -8.72 0.34 8.49
CA ASN A 238 -8.13 0.98 9.65
C ASN A 238 -9.20 1.60 10.56
N CYS A 239 -10.16 2.31 9.97
CA CYS A 239 -11.31 2.90 10.64
C CYS A 239 -12.16 1.82 11.35
N ALA A 240 -12.49 0.75 10.65
CA ALA A 240 -13.24 -0.37 11.16
C ALA A 240 -12.53 -1.06 12.34
N ARG A 241 -11.19 -1.23 12.26
CA ARG A 241 -10.38 -1.85 13.31
C ARG A 241 -10.31 -1.03 14.59
N LEU A 242 -10.30 0.30 14.45
CA LEU A 242 -10.22 1.23 15.59
C LEU A 242 -11.60 1.68 16.06
N SER A 243 -12.68 1.36 15.35
CA SER A 243 -14.02 1.95 15.51
C SER A 243 -13.96 3.48 15.59
N GLN A 244 -13.04 4.06 14.81
CA GLN A 244 -12.69 5.48 14.88
C GLN A 244 -12.17 6.02 13.57
N GLY A 245 -12.67 7.17 13.11
CA GLY A 245 -12.00 8.01 12.14
C GLY A 245 -10.87 8.76 12.81
N ASN A 246 -9.62 8.43 12.46
CA ASN A 246 -8.44 8.98 13.12
C ASN A 246 -7.65 9.87 12.17
N LEU A 247 -7.35 11.09 12.63
CA LEU A 247 -6.70 12.14 11.85
C LEU A 247 -5.26 11.82 11.42
N ILE A 248 -4.58 10.93 12.14
CA ILE A 248 -3.16 10.63 11.92
C ILE A 248 -2.87 9.16 11.60
N ALA A 249 -3.90 8.31 11.55
CA ALA A 249 -3.77 6.85 11.54
C ALA A 249 -2.89 6.28 10.42
N LEU A 250 -2.92 6.85 9.22
CA LEU A 250 -2.14 6.38 8.07
C LEU A 250 -0.98 7.32 7.70
N GLN A 251 -0.70 8.36 8.48
CA GLN A 251 0.38 9.30 8.14
C GLN A 251 1.75 8.63 8.14
N THR A 252 1.99 7.72 9.07
CA THR A 252 3.24 6.95 9.15
C THR A 252 3.35 5.90 8.04
N ASN A 253 2.26 5.57 7.37
CA ASN A 253 2.20 4.55 6.33
C ASN A 253 2.41 5.11 4.91
N GLN A 254 2.71 6.41 4.77
CA GLN A 254 2.86 7.07 3.47
C GLN A 254 3.86 6.36 2.54
N PHE A 255 4.97 5.89 3.08
CA PHE A 255 6.00 5.18 2.32
C PHE A 255 5.96 3.66 2.49
N THR A 256 5.15 3.14 3.41
CA THR A 256 5.16 1.72 3.76
C THR A 256 4.77 0.84 2.57
N GLY A 257 3.68 1.20 1.86
CA GLY A 257 3.22 0.47 0.68
C GLY A 257 4.24 0.50 -0.45
N LEU A 258 4.86 1.66 -0.69
CA LEU A 258 5.91 1.86 -1.67
C LEU A 258 7.15 1.01 -1.32
N THR A 259 7.62 1.09 -0.08
CA THR A 259 8.77 0.33 0.43
C THR A 259 8.54 -1.17 0.26
N ALA A 260 7.38 -1.67 0.64
CA ALA A 260 7.03 -3.08 0.49
C ALA A 260 7.04 -3.53 -0.98
N ALA A 261 6.51 -2.71 -1.89
CA ALA A 261 6.49 -3.00 -3.31
C ALA A 261 7.90 -3.06 -3.90
N ILE A 262 8.77 -2.07 -3.57
CA ILE A 262 10.16 -2.01 -4.07
C ILE A 262 10.99 -3.14 -3.45
N LEU A 263 10.88 -3.37 -2.15
CA LEU A 263 11.55 -4.48 -1.47
C LEU A 263 11.14 -5.83 -2.07
N GLY A 264 9.87 -5.95 -2.50
CA GLY A 264 9.34 -7.09 -3.23
C GLY A 264 9.83 -7.22 -4.67
N GLY A 265 10.69 -6.29 -5.15
CA GLY A 265 11.33 -6.32 -6.47
C GLY A 265 10.52 -5.68 -7.58
N ILE A 266 9.52 -4.84 -7.25
CA ILE A 266 8.93 -3.91 -8.22
C ILE A 266 9.91 -2.78 -8.43
N SER A 267 10.30 -2.53 -9.69
CA SER A 267 11.28 -1.50 -10.02
C SER A 267 10.66 -0.11 -9.92
N PHE A 268 11.40 0.81 -9.32
CA PHE A 268 11.04 2.23 -9.29
C PHE A 268 10.98 2.87 -10.70
N GLY A 269 11.79 2.35 -11.64
CA GLY A 269 11.77 2.78 -13.03
C GLY A 269 10.62 2.24 -13.87
N GLY A 270 9.71 1.45 -13.30
CA GLY A 270 8.56 0.87 -14.00
C GLY A 270 8.88 -0.38 -14.83
N GLY A 271 7.84 -0.99 -15.38
CA GLY A 271 7.91 -2.10 -16.34
C GLY A 271 8.39 -3.44 -15.77
N VAL A 272 8.76 -3.52 -14.49
CA VAL A 272 9.32 -4.74 -13.88
C VAL A 272 8.73 -4.97 -12.50
N GLY A 273 8.43 -6.22 -12.20
CA GLY A 273 7.93 -6.66 -10.89
C GLY A 273 6.56 -7.33 -10.96
N GLY A 274 6.03 -7.70 -9.80
CA GLY A 274 4.72 -8.33 -9.71
C GLY A 274 4.20 -8.40 -8.28
N MET A 275 2.89 -8.61 -8.13
CA MET A 275 2.19 -8.60 -6.83
C MET A 275 2.67 -9.71 -5.89
N GLY A 276 3.11 -10.86 -6.40
CA GLY A 276 3.67 -11.94 -5.56
C GLY A 276 4.95 -11.51 -4.84
N GLY A 277 5.85 -10.81 -5.54
CA GLY A 277 7.03 -10.21 -4.92
C GLY A 277 6.66 -9.12 -3.92
N ALA A 278 5.73 -8.22 -4.27
CA ALA A 278 5.23 -7.17 -3.38
C ALA A 278 4.65 -7.74 -2.08
N PHE A 279 3.93 -8.87 -2.15
CA PHE A 279 3.42 -9.55 -0.97
C PHE A 279 4.56 -10.04 -0.03
N ILE A 280 5.61 -10.64 -0.60
CA ILE A 280 6.77 -11.07 0.20
C ILE A 280 7.51 -9.86 0.79
N GLY A 281 7.68 -8.78 0.01
CA GLY A 281 8.25 -7.54 0.53
C GLY A 281 7.44 -6.94 1.68
N LEU A 282 6.11 -7.01 1.57
CA LEU A 282 5.19 -6.60 2.63
C LEU A 282 5.34 -7.47 3.89
N LEU A 283 5.44 -8.80 3.73
CA LEU A 283 5.71 -9.73 4.84
C LEU A 283 7.03 -9.39 5.53
N ILE A 284 8.10 -9.18 4.77
CA ILE A 284 9.42 -8.81 5.32
C ILE A 284 9.32 -7.53 6.14
N LEU A 285 8.72 -6.48 5.57
CA LEU A 285 8.63 -5.17 6.21
C LEU A 285 7.81 -5.21 7.52
N ASN A 286 6.64 -5.84 7.49
CA ASN A 286 5.79 -5.93 8.70
C ASN A 286 6.38 -6.87 9.76
N THR A 287 6.98 -7.99 9.35
CA THR A 287 7.68 -8.88 10.27
C THR A 287 8.85 -8.18 10.94
N PHE A 288 9.58 -7.35 10.19
CA PHE A 288 10.65 -6.51 10.73
C PHE A 288 10.11 -5.52 11.77
N GLN A 289 9.06 -4.78 11.46
CA GLN A 289 8.48 -3.79 12.38
C GLN A 289 7.94 -4.43 13.66
N ILE A 290 7.21 -5.54 13.56
CA ILE A 290 6.67 -6.27 14.71
C ILE A 290 7.77 -6.96 15.50
N GLY A 291 8.75 -7.53 14.82
CA GLY A 291 9.91 -8.16 15.47
C GLY A 291 10.71 -7.16 16.30
N MET A 292 11.01 -5.98 15.75
CA MET A 292 11.67 -4.89 16.47
C MET A 292 10.86 -4.44 17.71
N SER A 293 9.56 -4.30 17.55
CA SER A 293 8.66 -3.93 18.65
C SER A 293 8.62 -5.01 19.75
N LEU A 294 8.59 -6.29 19.35
CA LEU A 294 8.56 -7.43 20.26
C LEU A 294 9.81 -7.53 21.15
N VAL A 295 10.98 -7.22 20.57
CA VAL A 295 12.25 -7.23 21.33
C VAL A 295 12.48 -5.94 22.13
N GLY A 296 11.48 -5.05 22.20
CA GLY A 296 11.48 -3.84 23.02
C GLY A 296 12.24 -2.67 22.41
N VAL A 297 12.45 -2.64 21.09
CA VAL A 297 13.02 -1.49 20.40
C VAL A 297 12.00 -0.36 20.40
N ASN A 298 12.46 0.84 20.75
CA ASN A 298 11.61 2.03 20.75
C ASN A 298 10.99 2.29 19.36
N PRO A 299 9.68 2.58 19.26
CA PRO A 299 8.99 2.85 18.00
C PRO A 299 9.64 3.90 17.10
N PHE A 300 10.30 4.89 17.67
CA PHE A 300 11.04 5.89 16.89
C PHE A 300 12.19 5.28 16.08
N TRP A 301 12.92 4.32 16.66
CA TRP A 301 13.96 3.58 15.95
C TRP A 301 13.39 2.68 14.86
N VAL A 302 12.20 2.10 15.07
CA VAL A 302 11.50 1.32 14.03
C VAL A 302 11.25 2.18 12.79
N ASN A 303 10.85 3.45 12.96
CA ASN A 303 10.67 4.39 11.86
C ASN A 303 11.99 4.71 11.14
N VAL A 304 13.09 4.92 11.89
CA VAL A 304 14.42 5.15 11.31
C VAL A 304 14.85 3.96 10.46
N PHE A 305 14.76 2.75 11.00
CA PHE A 305 15.14 1.55 10.27
C PHE A 305 14.23 1.26 9.06
N THR A 306 12.93 1.57 9.15
CA THR A 306 12.02 1.47 8.01
C THR A 306 12.44 2.42 6.88
N GLY A 307 12.83 3.65 7.21
CA GLY A 307 13.39 4.60 6.25
C GLY A 307 14.71 4.13 5.63
N LEU A 308 15.60 3.56 6.44
CA LEU A 308 16.85 2.97 5.94
C LEU A 308 16.61 1.78 5.02
N LEU A 309 15.64 0.92 5.32
CA LEU A 309 15.23 -0.18 4.43
C LEU A 309 14.73 0.34 3.08
N LEU A 310 13.96 1.43 3.07
CA LEU A 310 13.52 2.07 1.81
C LEU A 310 14.73 2.56 1.01
N LEU A 311 15.66 3.28 1.65
CA LEU A 311 16.87 3.78 0.98
C LEU A 311 17.71 2.63 0.41
N LEU A 312 17.89 1.56 1.16
CA LEU A 312 18.61 0.38 0.70
C LEU A 312 17.92 -0.29 -0.48
N ALA A 313 16.58 -0.46 -0.41
CA ALA A 313 15.81 -1.05 -1.50
C ALA A 313 15.92 -0.21 -2.79
N LEU A 314 15.80 1.13 -2.67
CA LEU A 314 15.96 2.05 -3.79
C LEU A 314 17.38 2.01 -4.37
N ALA A 315 18.42 2.00 -3.52
CA ALA A 315 19.80 1.93 -3.97
C ALA A 315 20.10 0.63 -4.74
N LEU A 316 19.59 -0.50 -4.24
CA LEU A 316 19.74 -1.80 -4.91
C LEU A 316 19.00 -1.85 -6.25
N ASP A 317 17.79 -1.28 -6.32
CA ASP A 317 17.04 -1.19 -7.58
C ASP A 317 17.78 -0.31 -8.59
N PHE A 318 18.27 0.85 -8.18
CA PHE A 318 19.02 1.77 -9.03
C PHE A 318 20.31 1.14 -9.60
N ILE A 319 21.09 0.44 -8.76
CA ILE A 319 22.27 -0.30 -9.19
C ILE A 319 21.90 -1.39 -10.20
N SER A 320 20.80 -2.10 -9.96
CA SER A 320 20.29 -3.13 -10.87
C SER A 320 19.90 -2.55 -12.23
N MET A 321 19.25 -1.38 -12.24
CA MET A 321 18.88 -0.67 -13.46
C MET A 321 20.12 -0.23 -14.26
N GLN A 322 21.11 0.37 -13.61
CA GLN A 322 22.36 0.78 -14.27
C GLN A 322 23.11 -0.40 -14.91
N ARG A 323 23.17 -1.54 -14.19
CA ARG A 323 23.82 -2.76 -14.73
C ARG A 323 23.12 -3.26 -16.00
N LYS A 324 21.78 -3.27 -16.00
CA LYS A 324 21.01 -3.66 -17.18
C LYS A 324 21.21 -2.71 -18.36
N ALA A 325 21.22 -1.40 -18.12
CA ALA A 325 21.46 -0.41 -19.17
C ALA A 325 22.85 -0.60 -19.83
N LYS A 326 23.90 -0.87 -19.04
CA LYS A 326 25.24 -1.15 -19.57
C LYS A 326 25.30 -2.45 -20.38
N THR A 327 24.57 -3.49 -19.99
CA THR A 327 24.53 -4.78 -20.72
C THR A 327 23.79 -4.68 -22.05
N LEU A 328 22.88 -3.71 -22.23
CA LEU A 328 22.16 -3.48 -23.48
C LEU A 328 22.91 -2.52 -24.43
N ALA A 329 23.88 -1.78 -23.92
CA ALA A 329 24.70 -0.85 -24.71
C ALA A 329 26.00 -1.51 -25.28
N ASN A 330 26.39 -2.67 -24.74
CA ASN A 330 27.44 -3.54 -25.25
C ASN A 330 26.87 -4.72 -26.05
#